data_adedbfe177795a978c07a6c72daf4e7e
#
_entry.id   adedbfe177795a978c07a6c72daf4e7e
#
_cell.length_a   1.000
_cell.length_b   1.000
_cell.length_c   1.000
_cell.angle_alpha   90.00
_cell.angle_beta   90.00
_cell.angle_gamma   90.00
#
_symmetry.space_group_name_H-M   'P 1'
#
loop_
_entity.id
_entity.type
_entity.pdbx_description
1 polymer ?
#
loop_
_entity_poly.entity_id
_entity_poly.type
_entity_poly.pdbx_seq_one_letter_code
_entity_poly.pdbx_strand_id
1 'polypeptide(L)'
;MKVRQSIVEGYRSWGIGQEQLPVLSALTIGHKADLSEDVKEAYSVAGIAHVLALSGMHIGFLWLMIGWLLKPLEYGKVGRWIKWGISTVWLWAFAFVAGLEASVVRAVVMCMLMETGRMAGGKTLSMNTLAVAALFMLLYNPFYLYDVSFQLSFMAVLSIVLLYPFFQKKCPSENRWARSAWDVMAISVAAQIGTAPLIMYYFSNFSLYFLLANVGVALLVPCIIYTAFVTMALVLVPWLQAWGIALLDKEVCLLNAWAMWISSWPGASSVSFALTKVDVWGLYLSMGALLWLLSTRKRKAVITLLAIIAGWMGLHCCLLF
;
A
#
# COMPACT_ATOMS: atom_id res chain seq x y z
N MET A 1 5.21 7.92 22.29
CA MET A 1 3.88 7.54 22.85
C MET A 1 3.03 8.78 23.20
N LYS A 2 3.53 9.76 23.97
CA LYS A 2 2.72 10.93 24.37
C LYS A 2 2.08 11.73 23.22
N VAL A 3 2.86 12.01 22.13
CA VAL A 3 2.34 12.77 20.97
C VAL A 3 1.19 12.05 20.28
N ARG A 4 1.28 10.73 20.09
CA ARG A 4 0.21 9.91 19.50
C ARG A 4 -1.07 9.96 20.32
N GLN A 5 -0.95 9.84 21.66
CA GLN A 5 -2.10 9.96 22.57
C GLN A 5 -2.74 11.34 22.51
N SER A 6 -1.93 12.42 22.51
CA SER A 6 -2.47 13.78 22.38
C SER A 6 -3.23 14.01 21.08
N ILE A 7 -2.82 13.38 19.96
CA ILE A 7 -3.56 13.47 18.68
C ILE A 7 -4.88 12.71 18.79
N VAL A 8 -4.90 11.51 19.39
CA VAL A 8 -6.14 10.74 19.60
C VAL A 8 -7.12 11.49 20.51
N GLU A 9 -6.62 12.10 21.58
CA GLU A 9 -7.42 12.96 22.47
C GLU A 9 -7.96 14.18 21.72
N GLY A 10 -7.16 14.78 20.83
CA GLY A 10 -7.60 15.85 19.93
C GLY A 10 -8.76 15.40 19.04
N TYR A 11 -8.65 14.26 18.37
CA TYR A 11 -9.75 13.71 17.56
C TYR A 11 -11.01 13.40 18.40
N ARG A 12 -10.82 12.91 19.63
CA ARG A 12 -11.93 12.68 20.56
C ARG A 12 -12.63 13.98 20.95
N SER A 13 -11.87 15.04 21.18
CA SER A 13 -12.43 16.37 21.48
C SER A 13 -13.16 17.01 20.30
N TRP A 14 -12.90 16.58 19.07
CA TRP A 14 -13.61 17.04 17.87
C TRP A 14 -15.04 16.46 17.76
N GLY A 15 -15.41 15.47 18.59
CA GLY A 15 -16.74 14.87 18.58
C GLY A 15 -16.97 13.93 17.40
N ILE A 16 -15.89 13.37 16.81
CA ILE A 16 -15.98 12.33 15.78
C ILE A 16 -16.69 11.10 16.36
N GLY A 17 -17.51 10.44 15.54
CA GLY A 17 -18.29 9.28 15.95
C GLY A 17 -17.45 8.16 16.56
N GLN A 18 -18.02 7.41 17.50
CA GLN A 18 -17.30 6.35 18.22
C GLN A 18 -16.78 5.22 17.34
N GLU A 19 -17.47 4.94 16.23
CA GLU A 19 -17.05 3.94 15.25
C GLU A 19 -16.00 4.48 14.25
N GLN A 20 -16.01 5.80 13.98
CA GLN A 20 -15.12 6.46 13.04
C GLN A 20 -13.76 6.77 13.65
N LEU A 21 -13.73 7.14 14.92
CA LEU A 21 -12.52 7.55 15.63
C LEU A 21 -11.40 6.52 15.59
N PRO A 22 -11.64 5.22 15.85
CA PRO A 22 -10.60 4.19 15.78
C PRO A 22 -10.03 4.03 14.37
N VAL A 23 -10.89 4.08 13.33
CA VAL A 23 -10.47 3.95 11.94
C VAL A 23 -9.66 5.17 11.51
N LEU A 24 -10.11 6.38 11.86
CA LEU A 24 -9.35 7.62 11.60
C LEU A 24 -7.98 7.57 12.27
N SER A 25 -7.91 7.16 13.53
CA SER A 25 -6.66 7.05 14.29
C SER A 25 -5.70 6.01 13.67
N ALA A 26 -6.24 4.90 13.18
CA ALA A 26 -5.46 3.90 12.46
C ALA A 26 -4.90 4.44 11.14
N LEU A 27 -5.72 5.14 10.35
CA LEU A 27 -5.36 5.69 9.04
C LEU A 27 -4.35 6.84 9.13
N THR A 28 -4.46 7.71 10.14
CA THR A 28 -3.65 8.94 10.22
C THR A 28 -2.37 8.78 11.01
N ILE A 29 -2.40 8.04 12.11
CA ILE A 29 -1.25 7.88 13.04
C ILE A 29 -0.91 6.43 13.37
N GLY A 30 -1.59 5.44 12.78
CA GLY A 30 -1.34 4.02 13.00
C GLY A 30 -1.77 3.50 14.38
N HIS A 31 -2.72 4.17 15.06
CA HIS A 31 -3.23 3.72 16.35
C HIS A 31 -4.37 2.72 16.15
N LYS A 32 -4.10 1.44 16.39
CA LYS A 32 -5.03 0.32 16.12
C LYS A 32 -5.69 -0.24 17.37
N ALA A 33 -5.32 0.25 18.55
CA ALA A 33 -5.74 -0.36 19.83
C ALA A 33 -7.26 -0.33 20.05
N ASP A 34 -7.92 0.69 19.54
CA ASP A 34 -9.35 0.93 19.76
C ASP A 34 -10.23 0.34 18.63
N LEU A 35 -9.65 -0.34 17.63
CA LEU A 35 -10.40 -0.96 16.52
C LEU A 35 -11.20 -2.17 17.04
N SER A 36 -12.53 -2.18 16.79
CA SER A 36 -13.37 -3.33 17.07
C SER A 36 -13.03 -4.53 16.19
N GLU A 37 -13.28 -5.75 16.68
CA GLU A 37 -13.04 -6.96 15.90
C GLU A 37 -13.95 -7.01 14.65
N ASP A 38 -15.19 -6.52 14.73
CA ASP A 38 -16.13 -6.48 13.61
C ASP A 38 -15.58 -5.62 12.45
N VAL A 39 -14.99 -4.47 12.76
CA VAL A 39 -14.34 -3.61 11.75
C VAL A 39 -13.12 -4.30 11.16
N LYS A 40 -12.26 -4.91 11.98
CA LYS A 40 -11.09 -5.66 11.49
C LYS A 40 -11.51 -6.80 10.58
N GLU A 41 -12.54 -7.55 10.95
CA GLU A 41 -13.06 -8.65 10.15
C GLU A 41 -13.64 -8.15 8.83
N ALA A 42 -14.49 -7.11 8.84
CA ALA A 42 -15.07 -6.53 7.62
C ALA A 42 -14.00 -6.07 6.64
N TYR A 43 -12.96 -5.37 7.13
CA TYR A 43 -11.84 -4.92 6.29
C TYR A 43 -10.98 -6.09 5.79
N SER A 44 -10.86 -7.16 6.58
CA SER A 44 -10.12 -8.37 6.19
C SER A 44 -10.86 -9.14 5.10
N VAL A 45 -12.15 -9.37 5.28
CA VAL A 45 -13.03 -10.05 4.34
C VAL A 45 -13.12 -9.28 3.02
N ALA A 46 -13.23 -7.94 3.09
CA ALA A 46 -13.18 -7.08 1.90
C ALA A 46 -11.80 -7.07 1.21
N GLY A 47 -10.73 -7.57 1.84
CA GLY A 47 -9.37 -7.58 1.29
C GLY A 47 -8.61 -6.27 1.42
N ILE A 48 -9.07 -5.38 2.29
CA ILE A 48 -8.48 -4.05 2.53
C ILE A 48 -7.93 -3.86 3.95
N ALA A 49 -7.69 -4.95 4.69
CA ALA A 49 -7.11 -4.91 6.03
C ALA A 49 -5.77 -4.14 6.10
N HIS A 50 -5.00 -4.16 4.99
CA HIS A 50 -3.74 -3.42 4.88
C HIS A 50 -3.90 -1.90 4.99
N VAL A 51 -5.10 -1.37 4.80
CA VAL A 51 -5.42 0.06 4.91
C VAL A 51 -5.46 0.50 6.37
N LEU A 52 -5.94 -0.37 7.28
CA LEU A 52 -5.94 -0.13 8.73
C LEU A 52 -4.52 -0.14 9.35
N ALA A 53 -3.53 -0.58 8.58
CA ALA A 53 -2.13 -0.45 8.93
C ALA A 53 -1.53 0.71 8.16
N LEU A 54 -0.70 1.53 8.80
CA LEU A 54 0.07 2.53 8.09
C LEU A 54 0.94 1.83 7.03
N SER A 55 0.66 2.12 5.78
CA SER A 55 1.29 1.49 4.63
C SER A 55 2.12 2.49 3.82
N GLY A 56 2.91 1.97 2.88
CA GLY A 56 3.63 2.80 1.92
C GLY A 56 2.72 3.74 1.13
N MET A 57 1.46 3.37 0.92
CA MET A 57 0.47 4.22 0.24
C MET A 57 0.19 5.51 1.04
N HIS A 58 0.05 5.44 2.36
CA HIS A 58 -0.15 6.61 3.23
C HIS A 58 1.04 7.57 3.14
N ILE A 59 2.26 7.04 3.19
CA ILE A 59 3.49 7.82 3.02
C ILE A 59 3.55 8.44 1.62
N GLY A 60 3.15 7.70 0.59
CA GLY A 60 3.05 8.21 -0.77
C GLY A 60 2.11 9.41 -0.89
N PHE A 61 0.94 9.36 -0.25
CA PHE A 61 -0.01 10.48 -0.23
C PHE A 61 0.55 11.69 0.52
N LEU A 62 1.20 11.47 1.67
CA LEU A 62 1.86 12.54 2.41
C LEU A 62 3.02 13.17 1.62
N TRP A 63 3.79 12.35 0.91
CA TRP A 63 4.86 12.83 0.03
C TRP A 63 4.31 13.66 -1.14
N LEU A 64 3.20 13.23 -1.76
CA LEU A 64 2.54 13.99 -2.80
C LEU A 64 1.97 15.31 -2.28
N MET A 65 1.36 15.31 -1.10
CA MET A 65 0.82 16.50 -0.46
C MET A 65 1.90 17.54 -0.20
N ILE A 66 2.99 17.16 0.48
CA ILE A 66 4.09 18.08 0.77
C ILE A 66 4.80 18.51 -0.51
N GLY A 67 4.92 17.59 -1.48
CA GLY A 67 5.47 17.88 -2.80
C GLY A 67 4.68 18.93 -3.57
N TRP A 68 3.35 18.89 -3.48
CA TRP A 68 2.46 19.89 -4.07
C TRP A 68 2.56 21.24 -3.32
N LEU A 69 2.57 21.22 -2.00
CA LEU A 69 2.69 22.41 -1.16
C LEU A 69 4.03 23.15 -1.40
N LEU A 70 5.11 22.38 -1.57
CA LEU A 70 6.47 22.92 -1.81
C LEU A 70 6.78 23.10 -3.31
N LYS A 71 5.78 22.98 -4.21
CA LYS A 71 5.99 23.18 -5.63
C LYS A 71 6.61 24.55 -6.01
N PRO A 72 6.26 25.67 -5.33
CA PRO A 72 6.90 26.96 -5.58
C PRO A 72 8.43 26.96 -5.36
N LEU A 73 8.95 26.04 -4.54
CA LEU A 73 10.40 25.93 -4.28
C LEU A 73 11.15 25.16 -5.37
N GLU A 74 10.47 24.56 -6.36
CA GLU A 74 11.12 23.79 -7.44
C GLU A 74 11.97 24.66 -8.40
N TYR A 75 11.86 25.97 -8.32
CA TYR A 75 12.61 26.89 -9.14
C TYR A 75 14.10 26.91 -8.76
N GLY A 76 14.96 26.44 -9.70
CA GLY A 76 16.41 26.41 -9.52
C GLY A 76 16.96 25.20 -8.77
N LYS A 77 18.29 25.05 -8.79
CA LYS A 77 18.98 23.92 -8.16
C LYS A 77 18.85 23.97 -6.63
N VAL A 78 19.03 25.13 -6.04
CA VAL A 78 18.96 25.32 -4.58
C VAL A 78 17.55 25.05 -4.04
N GLY A 79 16.51 25.55 -4.71
CA GLY A 79 15.13 25.34 -4.28
C GLY A 79 14.75 23.85 -4.27
N ARG A 80 15.23 23.07 -5.24
CA ARG A 80 15.03 21.60 -5.26
C ARG A 80 15.67 20.89 -4.07
N TRP A 81 16.87 21.29 -3.66
CA TRP A 81 17.53 20.75 -2.48
C TRP A 81 16.80 21.13 -1.18
N ILE A 82 16.31 22.37 -1.09
CA ILE A 82 15.50 22.82 0.05
C ILE A 82 14.22 22.02 0.12
N LYS A 83 13.51 21.86 -1.00
CA LYS A 83 12.30 21.02 -1.09
C LYS A 83 12.59 19.60 -0.62
N TRP A 84 13.64 18.98 -1.13
CA TRP A 84 14.05 17.62 -0.74
C TRP A 84 14.31 17.54 0.78
N GLY A 85 15.05 18.49 1.35
CA GLY A 85 15.33 18.53 2.77
C GLY A 85 14.08 18.67 3.63
N ILE A 86 13.18 19.60 3.29
CA ILE A 86 11.90 19.79 4.02
C ILE A 86 11.03 18.54 3.92
N SER A 87 10.88 17.96 2.71
CA SER A 87 10.09 16.75 2.53
C SER A 87 10.65 15.57 3.32
N THR A 88 11.97 15.43 3.38
CA THR A 88 12.66 14.40 4.15
C THR A 88 12.39 14.55 5.65
N VAL A 89 12.58 15.76 6.19
CA VAL A 89 12.31 16.04 7.61
C VAL A 89 10.85 15.79 7.95
N TRP A 90 9.92 16.21 7.10
CA TRP A 90 8.50 15.99 7.28
C TRP A 90 8.12 14.51 7.34
N LEU A 91 8.61 13.70 6.37
CA LEU A 91 8.32 12.27 6.32
C LEU A 91 8.92 11.52 7.52
N TRP A 92 10.13 11.87 7.95
CA TRP A 92 10.72 11.31 9.16
C TRP A 92 9.99 11.74 10.43
N ALA A 93 9.59 13.01 10.55
CA ALA A 93 8.77 13.46 11.67
C ALA A 93 7.47 12.68 11.77
N PHE A 94 6.79 12.44 10.62
CA PHE A 94 5.63 11.58 10.57
C PHE A 94 5.94 10.13 10.97
N ALA A 95 7.05 9.56 10.50
CA ALA A 95 7.47 8.21 10.88
C ALA A 95 7.71 8.08 12.38
N PHE A 96 8.27 9.09 13.03
CA PHE A 96 8.42 9.13 14.50
C PHE A 96 7.06 9.16 15.21
N VAL A 97 6.12 9.99 14.76
CA VAL A 97 4.75 10.01 15.30
C VAL A 97 4.06 8.66 15.09
N ALA A 98 4.24 8.04 13.94
CA ALA A 98 3.71 6.71 13.60
C ALA A 98 4.36 5.56 14.40
N GLY A 99 5.41 5.83 15.18
CA GLY A 99 6.11 4.83 16.02
C GLY A 99 7.16 4.02 15.28
N LEU A 100 7.70 4.53 14.16
CA LEU A 100 8.75 3.91 13.35
C LEU A 100 8.40 2.48 12.90
N GLU A 101 7.12 2.25 12.59
CA GLU A 101 6.72 0.95 12.02
C GLU A 101 7.57 0.62 10.78
N ALA A 102 8.00 -0.64 10.65
CA ALA A 102 8.90 -1.06 9.57
C ALA A 102 8.35 -0.75 8.16
N SER A 103 7.01 -0.81 7.98
CA SER A 103 6.32 -0.43 6.74
C SER A 103 6.48 1.06 6.41
N VAL A 104 6.38 1.93 7.42
CA VAL A 104 6.50 3.39 7.29
C VAL A 104 7.94 3.76 6.98
N VAL A 105 8.90 3.23 7.74
CA VAL A 105 10.34 3.48 7.52
C VAL A 105 10.75 3.10 6.09
N ARG A 106 10.32 1.93 5.62
CA ARG A 106 10.59 1.51 4.23
C ARG A 106 10.07 2.51 3.21
N ALA A 107 8.82 2.93 3.38
CA ALA A 107 8.20 3.86 2.45
C ALA A 107 8.90 5.22 2.44
N VAL A 108 9.30 5.73 3.60
CA VAL A 108 10.09 6.97 3.70
C VAL A 108 11.43 6.81 2.98
N VAL A 109 12.17 5.74 3.23
CA VAL A 109 13.45 5.46 2.53
C VAL A 109 13.24 5.37 1.02
N MET A 110 12.21 4.67 0.55
CA MET A 110 11.89 4.59 -0.87
C MET A 110 11.55 5.96 -1.47
N CYS A 111 10.71 6.78 -0.81
CA CYS A 111 10.39 8.12 -1.27
C CYS A 111 11.63 9.02 -1.37
N MET A 112 12.52 8.96 -0.38
CA MET A 112 13.79 9.71 -0.40
C MET A 112 14.68 9.28 -1.57
N LEU A 113 14.85 7.98 -1.79
CA LEU A 113 15.65 7.46 -2.92
C LEU A 113 15.04 7.81 -4.27
N MET A 114 13.71 7.77 -4.38
CA MET A 114 12.99 8.17 -5.60
C MET A 114 13.21 9.66 -5.89
N GLU A 115 13.09 10.53 -4.90
CA GLU A 115 13.28 11.96 -5.08
C GLU A 115 14.74 12.29 -5.41
N THR A 116 15.69 11.66 -4.72
CA THR A 116 17.13 11.78 -5.04
C THR A 116 17.42 11.31 -6.48
N GLY A 117 16.83 10.20 -6.90
CA GLY A 117 16.95 9.70 -8.27
C GLY A 117 16.38 10.66 -9.31
N ARG A 118 15.24 11.32 -9.01
CA ARG A 118 14.67 12.38 -9.85
C ARG A 118 15.60 13.58 -9.99
N MET A 119 16.21 14.00 -8.88
CA MET A 119 17.18 15.13 -8.89
C MET A 119 18.41 14.80 -9.73
N ALA A 120 18.81 13.53 -9.77
CA ALA A 120 19.91 13.04 -10.60
C ALA A 120 19.51 12.79 -12.06
N GLY A 121 18.28 13.12 -12.48
CA GLY A 121 17.77 12.90 -13.85
C GLY A 121 17.36 11.45 -14.15
N GLY A 122 17.25 10.60 -13.13
CA GLY A 122 16.85 9.20 -13.25
C GLY A 122 15.33 8.97 -13.31
N LYS A 123 14.93 7.73 -13.63
CA LYS A 123 13.53 7.29 -13.53
C LYS A 123 13.13 7.14 -12.06
N THR A 124 11.92 7.55 -11.72
CA THR A 124 11.43 7.60 -10.33
C THR A 124 11.21 6.24 -9.70
N LEU A 125 10.63 5.31 -10.43
CA LEU A 125 10.39 3.94 -9.96
C LEU A 125 11.14 2.98 -10.87
N SER A 126 12.22 2.39 -10.37
CA SER A 126 13.02 1.45 -11.13
C SER A 126 13.43 0.27 -10.26
N MET A 127 13.78 -0.83 -10.90
CA MET A 127 14.37 -2.00 -10.22
C MET A 127 15.59 -1.59 -9.38
N ASN A 128 16.40 -0.64 -9.88
CA ASN A 128 17.58 -0.16 -9.17
C ASN A 128 17.20 0.56 -7.86
N THR A 129 16.18 1.43 -7.89
CA THR A 129 15.70 2.11 -6.68
C THR A 129 15.20 1.12 -5.65
N LEU A 130 14.45 0.10 -6.08
CA LEU A 130 13.96 -0.96 -5.20
C LEU A 130 15.12 -1.78 -4.61
N ALA A 131 16.10 -2.17 -5.43
CA ALA A 131 17.27 -2.92 -5.01
C ALA A 131 18.14 -2.13 -4.01
N VAL A 132 18.36 -0.85 -4.26
CA VAL A 132 19.09 0.04 -3.35
C VAL A 132 18.37 0.19 -2.02
N ALA A 133 17.03 0.36 -2.03
CA ALA A 133 16.23 0.41 -0.81
C ALA A 133 16.35 -0.89 0.00
N ALA A 134 16.21 -2.04 -0.68
CA ALA A 134 16.38 -3.35 -0.05
C ALA A 134 17.77 -3.51 0.59
N LEU A 135 18.81 -3.14 -0.16
CA LEU A 135 20.19 -3.23 0.29
C LEU A 135 20.42 -2.41 1.57
N PHE A 136 20.02 -1.13 1.57
CA PHE A 136 20.18 -0.26 2.76
C PHE A 136 19.43 -0.82 3.98
N MET A 137 18.21 -1.30 3.78
CA MET A 137 17.42 -1.85 4.89
C MET A 137 18.00 -3.15 5.43
N LEU A 138 18.47 -4.05 4.56
CA LEU A 138 19.09 -5.32 4.98
C LEU A 138 20.49 -5.13 5.57
N LEU A 139 21.23 -4.11 5.16
CA LEU A 139 22.49 -3.73 5.82
C LEU A 139 22.25 -3.18 7.24
N TYR A 140 21.16 -2.45 7.44
CA TYR A 140 20.78 -1.95 8.76
C TYR A 140 20.29 -3.09 9.66
N ASN A 141 19.42 -3.97 9.16
CA ASN A 141 18.92 -5.12 9.90
C ASN A 141 18.62 -6.29 8.94
N PRO A 142 19.48 -7.31 8.86
CA PRO A 142 19.27 -8.46 7.97
C PRO A 142 18.02 -9.28 8.33
N PHE A 143 17.53 -9.22 9.57
CA PHE A 143 16.33 -9.94 10.00
C PHE A 143 15.05 -9.41 9.34
N TYR A 144 15.07 -8.23 8.72
CA TYR A 144 13.94 -7.75 7.92
C TYR A 144 13.56 -8.71 6.78
N LEU A 145 14.50 -9.55 6.31
CA LEU A 145 14.19 -10.57 5.31
C LEU A 145 13.11 -11.55 5.76
N TYR A 146 13.02 -11.81 7.07
CA TYR A 146 12.01 -12.70 7.68
C TYR A 146 10.73 -11.95 8.12
N ASP A 147 10.72 -10.63 8.06
CA ASP A 147 9.56 -9.82 8.40
C ASP A 147 8.52 -9.89 7.27
N VAL A 148 7.32 -10.38 7.62
CA VAL A 148 6.20 -10.55 6.67
C VAL A 148 5.86 -9.23 5.99
N SER A 149 5.88 -8.14 6.74
CA SER A 149 5.58 -6.81 6.24
C SER A 149 6.64 -6.33 5.23
N PHE A 150 7.92 -6.67 5.45
CA PHE A 150 9.00 -6.42 4.49
C PHE A 150 8.77 -7.20 3.20
N GLN A 151 8.55 -8.51 3.29
CA GLN A 151 8.33 -9.38 2.13
C GLN A 151 7.15 -8.91 1.29
N LEU A 152 5.98 -8.67 1.92
CA LEU A 152 4.78 -8.22 1.21
C LEU A 152 4.99 -6.87 0.51
N SER A 153 5.63 -5.92 1.19
CA SER A 153 5.85 -4.59 0.61
C SER A 153 6.81 -4.62 -0.59
N PHE A 154 7.93 -5.34 -0.48
CA PHE A 154 8.90 -5.44 -1.57
C PHE A 154 8.34 -6.24 -2.74
N MET A 155 7.60 -7.33 -2.47
CA MET A 155 6.93 -8.10 -3.52
C MET A 155 5.84 -7.31 -4.23
N ALA A 156 5.06 -6.50 -3.51
CA ALA A 156 4.08 -5.62 -4.12
C ALA A 156 4.73 -4.63 -5.10
N VAL A 157 5.76 -3.90 -4.65
CA VAL A 157 6.45 -2.91 -5.50
C VAL A 157 7.16 -3.59 -6.66
N LEU A 158 7.84 -4.73 -6.43
CA LEU A 158 8.50 -5.52 -7.47
C LEU A 158 7.51 -5.91 -8.56
N SER A 159 6.35 -6.44 -8.17
CA SER A 159 5.32 -6.87 -9.10
C SER A 159 4.71 -5.69 -9.86
N ILE A 160 4.50 -4.56 -9.21
CA ILE A 160 4.04 -3.33 -9.89
C ILE A 160 5.08 -2.92 -10.96
N VAL A 161 6.36 -2.85 -10.61
CA VAL A 161 7.42 -2.46 -11.56
C VAL A 161 7.50 -3.40 -12.74
N LEU A 162 7.30 -4.70 -12.54
CA LEU A 162 7.38 -5.72 -13.57
C LEU A 162 6.10 -5.81 -14.43
N LEU A 163 4.92 -5.77 -13.81
CA LEU A 163 3.65 -6.09 -14.45
C LEU A 163 2.90 -4.85 -14.95
N TYR A 164 2.98 -3.72 -14.24
CA TYR A 164 2.23 -2.52 -14.61
C TYR A 164 2.51 -2.05 -16.06
N PRO A 165 3.74 -2.07 -16.59
CA PRO A 165 3.99 -1.69 -17.99
C PRO A 165 3.25 -2.55 -19.01
N PHE A 166 2.97 -3.82 -18.71
CA PHE A 166 2.17 -4.71 -19.56
C PHE A 166 0.70 -4.32 -19.55
N PHE A 167 0.16 -4.01 -18.37
CA PHE A 167 -1.25 -3.59 -18.24
C PHE A 167 -1.49 -2.21 -18.83
N GLN A 168 -0.56 -1.27 -18.65
CA GLN A 168 -0.66 0.09 -19.18
C GLN A 168 -0.77 0.11 -20.70
N LYS A 169 -0.03 -0.76 -21.40
CA LYS A 169 -0.11 -0.90 -22.86
C LYS A 169 -1.45 -1.41 -23.38
N LYS A 170 -2.25 -2.03 -22.52
CA LYS A 170 -3.56 -2.61 -22.85
C LYS A 170 -4.73 -1.69 -22.45
N CYS A 171 -4.45 -0.44 -22.07
CA CYS A 171 -5.51 0.50 -21.71
C CYS A 171 -6.49 0.68 -22.88
N PRO A 172 -7.80 0.43 -22.68
CA PRO A 172 -8.78 0.42 -23.77
C PRO A 172 -9.27 1.80 -24.18
N SER A 173 -8.86 2.86 -23.48
CA SER A 173 -9.44 4.20 -23.67
C SER A 173 -8.39 5.31 -23.64
N GLU A 174 -8.59 6.32 -24.48
CA GLU A 174 -7.83 7.58 -24.46
C GLU A 174 -8.41 8.61 -23.48
N ASN A 175 -9.60 8.36 -22.95
CA ASN A 175 -10.22 9.24 -21.98
C ASN A 175 -9.41 9.28 -20.68
N ARG A 176 -9.06 10.48 -20.21
CA ARG A 176 -8.24 10.70 -19.02
C ARG A 176 -8.79 10.02 -17.77
N TRP A 177 -10.10 10.07 -17.56
CA TRP A 177 -10.75 9.47 -16.39
C TRP A 177 -10.75 7.95 -16.45
N ALA A 178 -11.08 7.40 -17.63
CA ALA A 178 -11.05 5.95 -17.85
C ALA A 178 -9.62 5.40 -17.73
N ARG A 179 -8.62 6.13 -18.21
CA ARG A 179 -7.22 5.78 -18.07
C ARG A 179 -6.76 5.80 -16.61
N SER A 180 -7.16 6.81 -15.83
CA SER A 180 -6.84 6.88 -14.40
C SER A 180 -7.46 5.69 -13.63
N ALA A 181 -8.72 5.36 -13.92
CA ALA A 181 -9.37 4.19 -13.33
C ALA A 181 -8.66 2.89 -13.72
N TRP A 182 -8.28 2.75 -15.00
CA TRP A 182 -7.49 1.61 -15.48
C TRP A 182 -6.15 1.48 -14.76
N ASP A 183 -5.42 2.59 -14.57
CA ASP A 183 -4.13 2.59 -13.88
C ASP A 183 -4.27 2.14 -12.42
N VAL A 184 -5.29 2.60 -11.70
CA VAL A 184 -5.59 2.15 -10.33
C VAL A 184 -5.87 0.64 -10.30
N MET A 185 -6.70 0.14 -11.21
CA MET A 185 -7.01 -1.29 -11.31
C MET A 185 -5.76 -2.10 -11.68
N ALA A 186 -4.99 -1.65 -12.67
CA ALA A 186 -3.76 -2.32 -13.12
C ALA A 186 -2.70 -2.41 -12.02
N ILE A 187 -2.51 -1.34 -11.25
CA ILE A 187 -1.60 -1.31 -10.09
C ILE A 187 -2.09 -2.28 -9.01
N SER A 188 -3.39 -2.27 -8.70
CA SER A 188 -3.99 -3.16 -7.69
C SER A 188 -3.83 -4.63 -8.08
N VAL A 189 -4.12 -4.98 -9.34
CA VAL A 189 -3.94 -6.35 -9.86
C VAL A 189 -2.47 -6.76 -9.85
N ALA A 190 -1.57 -5.88 -10.29
CA ALA A 190 -0.14 -6.15 -10.30
C ALA A 190 0.40 -6.41 -8.88
N ALA A 191 0.02 -5.59 -7.92
CA ALA A 191 0.39 -5.76 -6.52
C ALA A 191 -0.16 -7.08 -5.96
N GLN A 192 -1.44 -7.36 -6.21
CA GLN A 192 -2.10 -8.58 -5.71
C GLN A 192 -1.46 -9.85 -6.27
N ILE A 193 -1.16 -9.88 -7.57
CA ILE A 193 -0.47 -11.04 -8.17
C ILE A 193 0.83 -11.34 -7.43
N GLY A 194 1.63 -10.31 -7.11
CA GLY A 194 2.90 -10.51 -6.41
C GLY A 194 2.76 -10.86 -4.94
N THR A 195 1.74 -10.38 -4.26
CA THR A 195 1.57 -10.60 -2.83
C THR A 195 0.69 -11.80 -2.51
N ALA A 196 -0.18 -12.24 -3.42
CA ALA A 196 -1.13 -13.33 -3.20
C ALA A 196 -0.49 -14.62 -2.63
N PRO A 197 0.64 -15.15 -3.16
CA PRO A 197 1.24 -16.35 -2.61
C PRO A 197 1.66 -16.19 -1.15
N LEU A 198 2.21 -15.03 -0.77
CA LEU A 198 2.60 -14.75 0.61
C LEU A 198 1.38 -14.52 1.51
N ILE A 199 0.36 -13.81 1.03
CA ILE A 199 -0.88 -13.58 1.78
C ILE A 199 -1.56 -14.92 2.09
N MET A 200 -1.68 -15.79 1.10
CA MET A 200 -2.26 -17.13 1.29
C MET A 200 -1.42 -17.99 2.25
N TYR A 201 -0.09 -17.87 2.20
CA TYR A 201 0.81 -18.61 3.08
C TYR A 201 0.76 -18.13 4.53
N TYR A 202 0.82 -16.80 4.76
CA TYR A 202 0.90 -16.25 6.12
C TYR A 202 -0.46 -16.08 6.80
N PHE A 203 -1.50 -15.76 6.04
CA PHE A 203 -2.81 -15.40 6.56
C PHE A 203 -3.90 -16.42 6.22
N SER A 204 -3.61 -17.39 5.34
CA SER A 204 -4.56 -18.42 4.86
C SER A 204 -5.88 -17.81 4.33
N ASN A 205 -5.84 -16.56 3.85
CA ASN A 205 -7.00 -15.78 3.50
C ASN A 205 -6.79 -15.09 2.14
N PHE A 206 -7.79 -15.15 1.26
CA PHE A 206 -7.78 -14.45 -0.02
C PHE A 206 -9.16 -13.86 -0.31
N SER A 207 -9.26 -12.54 -0.38
CA SER A 207 -10.51 -11.88 -0.74
C SER A 207 -10.72 -11.87 -2.26
N LEU A 208 -11.88 -12.29 -2.71
CA LEU A 208 -12.27 -12.26 -4.14
C LEU A 208 -12.61 -10.82 -4.59
N TYR A 209 -13.10 -10.00 -3.70
CA TYR A 209 -13.58 -8.64 -4.01
C TYR A 209 -12.53 -7.54 -3.80
N PHE A 210 -11.25 -7.92 -3.59
CA PHE A 210 -10.16 -6.99 -3.34
C PHE A 210 -10.06 -5.85 -4.36
N LEU A 211 -10.37 -6.15 -5.64
CA LEU A 211 -10.25 -5.15 -6.71
C LEU A 211 -11.29 -4.04 -6.54
N LEU A 212 -12.54 -4.41 -6.28
CA LEU A 212 -13.63 -3.46 -6.04
C LEU A 212 -13.38 -2.67 -4.75
N ALA A 213 -12.96 -3.35 -3.69
CA ALA A 213 -12.65 -2.73 -2.42
C ALA A 213 -11.50 -1.70 -2.53
N ASN A 214 -10.45 -2.03 -3.29
CA ASN A 214 -9.33 -1.13 -3.53
C ASN A 214 -9.68 0.12 -4.34
N VAL A 215 -10.68 0.07 -5.22
CA VAL A 215 -11.17 1.27 -5.93
C VAL A 215 -11.72 2.30 -4.93
N GLY A 216 -12.57 1.87 -3.99
CA GLY A 216 -13.09 2.74 -2.93
C GLY A 216 -11.98 3.29 -2.02
N VAL A 217 -11.05 2.43 -1.62
CA VAL A 217 -9.87 2.82 -0.83
C VAL A 217 -9.03 3.86 -1.54
N ALA A 218 -8.74 3.66 -2.83
CA ALA A 218 -7.91 4.58 -3.61
C ALA A 218 -8.51 5.98 -3.74
N LEU A 219 -9.84 6.10 -3.62
CA LEU A 219 -10.55 7.38 -3.65
C LEU A 219 -10.67 7.99 -2.25
N LEU A 220 -11.11 7.20 -1.26
CA LEU A 220 -11.48 7.72 0.07
C LEU A 220 -10.26 7.96 0.98
N VAL A 221 -9.28 7.07 0.97
CA VAL A 221 -8.14 7.18 1.90
C VAL A 221 -7.30 8.43 1.68
N PRO A 222 -6.95 8.84 0.44
CA PRO A 222 -6.29 10.13 0.22
C PRO A 222 -7.12 11.31 0.71
N CYS A 223 -8.45 11.31 0.46
CA CYS A 223 -9.34 12.35 0.94
C CYS A 223 -9.30 12.45 2.46
N ILE A 224 -9.49 11.33 3.17
CA ILE A 224 -9.45 11.26 4.64
C ILE A 224 -8.11 11.81 5.17
N ILE A 225 -6.99 11.38 4.60
CA ILE A 225 -5.66 11.83 5.03
C ILE A 225 -5.53 13.34 4.83
N TYR A 226 -5.86 13.86 3.65
CA TYR A 226 -5.72 15.28 3.34
C TYR A 226 -6.67 16.13 4.17
N THR A 227 -7.95 15.71 4.31
CA THR A 227 -8.93 16.38 5.17
C THR A 227 -8.47 16.41 6.62
N ALA A 228 -7.92 15.30 7.15
CA ALA A 228 -7.41 15.24 8.51
C ALA A 228 -6.27 16.25 8.75
N PHE A 229 -5.26 16.28 7.85
CA PHE A 229 -4.15 17.23 7.97
C PHE A 229 -4.59 18.69 7.83
N VAL A 230 -5.50 18.98 6.90
CA VAL A 230 -6.08 20.33 6.72
C VAL A 230 -6.87 20.74 7.96
N THR A 231 -7.71 19.85 8.50
CA THR A 231 -8.51 20.11 9.71
C THR A 231 -7.61 20.37 10.92
N MET A 232 -6.50 19.63 11.06
CA MET A 232 -5.50 19.89 12.11
C MET A 232 -4.83 21.26 11.94
N ALA A 233 -4.53 21.67 10.71
CA ALA A 233 -3.93 22.98 10.42
C ALA A 233 -4.91 24.13 10.68
N LEU A 234 -6.21 23.90 10.54
CA LEU A 234 -7.28 24.88 10.74
C LEU A 234 -7.66 25.14 12.21
N VAL A 235 -6.90 24.62 13.18
CA VAL A 235 -7.16 24.80 14.62
C VAL A 235 -7.32 26.25 15.04
N LEU A 236 -6.70 27.20 14.33
CA LEU A 236 -6.80 28.64 14.57
C LEU A 236 -8.07 29.28 14.01
N VAL A 237 -8.87 28.53 13.20
CA VAL A 237 -10.08 29.03 12.54
C VAL A 237 -11.25 28.08 12.85
N PRO A 238 -11.89 28.20 14.02
CA PRO A 238 -12.81 27.17 14.56
C PRO A 238 -14.01 26.87 13.63
N TRP A 239 -14.55 27.84 12.95
CA TRP A 239 -15.71 27.63 12.07
C TRP A 239 -15.34 26.81 10.80
N LEU A 240 -14.15 27.02 10.23
CA LEU A 240 -13.63 26.20 9.14
C LEU A 240 -13.24 24.78 9.62
N GLN A 241 -12.65 24.70 10.80
CA GLN A 241 -12.32 23.44 11.43
C GLN A 241 -13.57 22.59 11.65
N ALA A 242 -14.69 23.16 12.09
CA ALA A 242 -15.95 22.45 12.27
C ALA A 242 -16.47 21.81 10.98
N TRP A 243 -16.36 22.51 9.84
CA TRP A 243 -16.67 21.94 8.53
C TRP A 243 -15.72 20.80 8.14
N GLY A 244 -14.42 20.96 8.42
CA GLY A 244 -13.42 19.92 8.20
C GLY A 244 -13.70 18.67 9.02
N ILE A 245 -14.07 18.82 10.29
CA ILE A 245 -14.45 17.71 11.17
C ILE A 245 -15.69 16.97 10.66
N ALA A 246 -16.75 17.71 10.29
CA ALA A 246 -17.97 17.12 9.76
C ALA A 246 -17.74 16.37 8.43
N LEU A 247 -16.86 16.88 7.57
CA LEU A 247 -16.47 16.22 6.33
C LEU A 247 -15.69 14.95 6.63
N LEU A 248 -14.70 15.03 7.52
CA LEU A 248 -13.85 13.92 7.92
C LEU A 248 -14.66 12.75 8.51
N ASP A 249 -15.61 13.04 9.39
CA ASP A 249 -16.51 12.04 9.97
C ASP A 249 -17.33 11.33 8.87
N LYS A 250 -17.86 12.07 7.91
CA LYS A 250 -18.59 11.49 6.75
C LYS A 250 -17.70 10.65 5.84
N GLU A 251 -16.47 11.09 5.56
CA GLU A 251 -15.53 10.34 4.73
C GLU A 251 -15.17 9.00 5.37
N VAL A 252 -14.90 8.98 6.68
CA VAL A 252 -14.60 7.74 7.42
C VAL A 252 -15.84 6.86 7.52
N CYS A 253 -17.02 7.44 7.79
CA CYS A 253 -18.29 6.71 7.77
C CYS A 253 -18.52 6.02 6.42
N LEU A 254 -18.27 6.73 5.32
CA LEU A 254 -18.40 6.18 3.97
C LEU A 254 -17.41 5.03 3.70
N LEU A 255 -16.17 5.16 4.20
CA LEU A 255 -15.17 4.09 4.08
C LEU A 255 -15.59 2.85 4.87
N ASN A 256 -16.09 3.02 6.09
CA ASN A 256 -16.61 1.91 6.90
C ASN A 256 -17.82 1.24 6.22
N ALA A 257 -18.78 2.05 5.74
CA ALA A 257 -19.94 1.54 5.02
C ALA A 257 -19.54 0.78 3.75
N TRP A 258 -18.54 1.27 3.03
CA TRP A 258 -17.98 0.59 1.84
C TRP A 258 -17.38 -0.77 2.19
N ALA A 259 -16.57 -0.84 3.25
CA ALA A 259 -15.96 -2.09 3.71
C ALA A 259 -17.03 -3.10 4.16
N MET A 260 -18.00 -2.66 4.97
CA MET A 260 -19.11 -3.49 5.45
C MET A 260 -20.00 -3.97 4.31
N TRP A 261 -20.30 -3.11 3.33
CA TRP A 261 -21.11 -3.47 2.18
C TRP A 261 -20.44 -4.59 1.35
N ILE A 262 -19.14 -4.47 1.07
CA ILE A 262 -18.41 -5.50 0.33
C ILE A 262 -18.29 -6.79 1.14
N SER A 263 -18.05 -6.70 2.45
CA SER A 263 -17.93 -7.89 3.31
C SER A 263 -19.24 -8.67 3.44
N SER A 264 -20.39 -8.02 3.22
CA SER A 264 -21.71 -8.68 3.24
C SER A 264 -22.06 -9.46 1.96
N TRP A 265 -21.24 -9.38 0.91
CA TRP A 265 -21.53 -10.06 -0.36
C TRP A 265 -21.30 -11.56 -0.25
N PRO A 266 -22.12 -12.39 -0.93
CA PRO A 266 -21.97 -13.83 -0.90
C PRO A 266 -20.60 -14.23 -1.48
N GLY A 267 -19.87 -15.09 -0.77
CA GLY A 267 -18.51 -15.50 -1.14
C GLY A 267 -17.42 -14.48 -0.82
N ALA A 268 -17.73 -13.39 -0.11
CA ALA A 268 -16.72 -12.47 0.40
C ALA A 268 -15.84 -13.09 1.49
N SER A 269 -16.41 -14.04 2.26
CA SER A 269 -15.63 -14.84 3.19
C SER A 269 -14.56 -15.60 2.42
N SER A 270 -13.34 -15.33 2.77
CA SER A 270 -12.13 -15.82 2.17
C SER A 270 -12.13 -17.34 1.94
N VAL A 271 -11.72 -17.74 0.77
CA VAL A 271 -11.34 -19.14 0.56
C VAL A 271 -10.05 -19.37 1.34
N SER A 272 -10.12 -20.18 2.40
CA SER A 272 -8.94 -20.53 3.19
C SER A 272 -8.07 -21.51 2.39
N PHE A 273 -6.91 -21.06 1.97
CA PHE A 273 -5.90 -21.92 1.33
C PHE A 273 -4.73 -22.09 2.29
N ALA A 274 -4.46 -23.30 2.74
CA ALA A 274 -3.26 -23.64 3.46
C ALA A 274 -2.11 -23.92 2.47
N LEU A 275 -1.39 -22.87 2.05
CA LEU A 275 -0.21 -23.05 1.21
C LEU A 275 1.01 -23.47 2.05
N THR A 276 1.81 -24.37 1.52
CA THR A 276 3.13 -24.72 2.07
C THR A 276 4.23 -23.81 1.52
N LYS A 277 5.43 -23.83 2.12
CA LYS A 277 6.59 -23.12 1.57
C LYS A 277 6.92 -23.54 0.13
N VAL A 278 6.71 -24.82 -0.19
CA VAL A 278 6.94 -25.36 -1.53
C VAL A 278 5.95 -24.75 -2.55
N ASP A 279 4.72 -24.57 -2.15
CA ASP A 279 3.68 -23.96 -3.01
C ASP A 279 4.02 -22.49 -3.30
N VAL A 280 4.50 -21.74 -2.33
CA VAL A 280 4.92 -20.35 -2.52
C VAL A 280 6.06 -20.26 -3.55
N TRP A 281 7.09 -21.10 -3.41
CA TRP A 281 8.20 -21.13 -4.36
C TRP A 281 7.75 -21.59 -5.75
N GLY A 282 6.91 -22.63 -5.81
CA GLY A 282 6.33 -23.11 -7.07
C GLY A 282 5.54 -22.03 -7.81
N LEU A 283 4.72 -21.28 -7.08
CA LEU A 283 3.95 -20.16 -7.63
C LEU A 283 4.86 -19.05 -8.16
N TYR A 284 5.87 -18.60 -7.39
CA TYR A 284 6.77 -17.54 -7.85
C TYR A 284 7.62 -17.95 -9.04
N LEU A 285 8.15 -19.18 -9.05
CA LEU A 285 8.89 -19.71 -10.19
C LEU A 285 8.00 -19.81 -11.46
N SER A 286 6.76 -20.26 -11.29
CA SER A 286 5.79 -20.33 -12.39
C SER A 286 5.42 -18.95 -12.92
N MET A 287 5.24 -17.96 -12.04
CA MET A 287 5.02 -16.56 -12.43
C MET A 287 6.23 -15.97 -13.18
N GLY A 288 7.45 -16.22 -12.70
CA GLY A 288 8.67 -15.78 -13.37
C GLY A 288 8.83 -16.39 -14.76
N ALA A 289 8.58 -17.71 -14.89
CA ALA A 289 8.61 -18.40 -16.17
C ALA A 289 7.52 -17.92 -17.15
N LEU A 290 6.32 -17.61 -16.62
CA LEU A 290 5.24 -17.03 -17.42
C LEU A 290 5.61 -15.62 -17.92
N LEU A 291 6.18 -14.77 -17.10
CA LEU A 291 6.67 -13.46 -17.50
C LEU A 291 7.76 -13.57 -18.57
N TRP A 292 8.68 -14.52 -18.41
CA TRP A 292 9.69 -14.80 -19.42
C TRP A 292 9.08 -15.27 -20.74
N LEU A 293 8.08 -16.12 -20.69
CA LEU A 293 7.32 -16.57 -21.86
C LEU A 293 6.64 -15.40 -22.56
N LEU A 294 5.93 -14.55 -21.80
CA LEU A 294 5.22 -13.39 -22.36
C LEU A 294 6.16 -12.35 -22.98
N SER A 295 7.38 -12.21 -22.44
CA SER A 295 8.38 -11.27 -22.94
C SER A 295 9.12 -11.79 -24.19
N THR A 296 9.43 -13.09 -24.24
CA THR A 296 10.30 -13.65 -25.29
C THR A 296 9.56 -14.43 -26.36
N ARG A 297 8.37 -14.99 -26.03
CA ARG A 297 7.56 -15.89 -26.86
C ARG A 297 8.35 -17.08 -27.42
N LYS A 298 9.43 -17.51 -26.75
CA LYS A 298 10.29 -18.60 -27.19
C LYS A 298 9.76 -19.95 -26.69
N ARG A 299 9.85 -20.98 -27.55
CA ARG A 299 9.45 -22.36 -27.23
C ARG A 299 10.13 -22.91 -25.94
N LYS A 300 11.39 -22.52 -25.70
CA LYS A 300 12.12 -22.87 -24.47
C LYS A 300 11.41 -22.37 -23.20
N ALA A 301 10.85 -21.16 -23.23
CA ALA A 301 10.12 -20.62 -22.07
C ALA A 301 8.85 -21.41 -21.75
N VAL A 302 8.15 -21.95 -22.78
CA VAL A 302 7.01 -22.84 -22.58
C VAL A 302 7.44 -24.14 -21.88
N ILE A 303 8.52 -24.76 -22.37
CA ILE A 303 9.05 -26.01 -21.80
C ILE A 303 9.47 -25.78 -20.34
N THR A 304 10.16 -24.67 -20.05
CA THR A 304 10.57 -24.33 -18.67
C THR A 304 9.36 -24.14 -17.76
N LEU A 305 8.31 -23.43 -18.21
CA LEU A 305 7.09 -23.23 -17.44
C LEU A 305 6.40 -24.58 -17.12
N LEU A 306 6.25 -25.43 -18.12
CA LEU A 306 5.66 -26.77 -17.94
C LEU A 306 6.49 -27.65 -17.01
N ALA A 307 7.83 -27.61 -17.12
CA ALA A 307 8.73 -28.35 -16.24
C ALA A 307 8.64 -27.89 -14.77
N ILE A 308 8.54 -26.57 -14.54
CA ILE A 308 8.37 -26.00 -13.19
C ILE A 308 7.02 -26.44 -12.60
N ILE A 309 5.94 -26.34 -13.36
CA ILE A 309 4.61 -26.74 -12.89
C ILE A 309 4.58 -28.24 -12.58
N ALA A 310 5.11 -29.09 -13.47
CA ALA A 310 5.17 -30.53 -13.26
C ALA A 310 6.03 -30.90 -12.05
N GLY A 311 7.20 -30.29 -11.88
CA GLY A 311 8.06 -30.47 -10.72
C GLY A 311 7.42 -30.05 -9.41
N TRP A 312 6.74 -28.90 -9.40
CA TRP A 312 5.98 -28.43 -8.25
C TRP A 312 4.84 -29.38 -7.88
N MET A 313 4.02 -29.79 -8.84
CA MET A 313 2.93 -30.77 -8.60
C MET A 313 3.48 -32.11 -8.06
N GLY A 314 4.60 -32.59 -8.62
CA GLY A 314 5.24 -33.82 -8.14
C GLY A 314 5.73 -33.70 -6.69
N LEU A 315 6.39 -32.58 -6.34
CA LEU A 315 6.81 -32.31 -4.97
C LEU A 315 5.64 -32.18 -4.01
N HIS A 316 4.57 -31.52 -4.43
CA HIS A 316 3.36 -31.37 -3.61
C HIS A 316 2.70 -32.72 -3.34
N CYS A 317 2.59 -33.58 -4.36
CA CYS A 317 2.11 -34.96 -4.17
C CYS A 317 2.98 -35.76 -3.22
N CYS A 318 4.32 -35.68 -3.32
CA CYS A 318 5.23 -36.38 -2.40
C CYS A 318 5.17 -35.88 -0.95
N LEU A 319 4.71 -34.67 -0.68
CA LEU A 319 4.57 -34.12 0.67
C LEU A 319 3.19 -34.44 1.31
N LEU A 320 2.22 -34.88 0.52
CA LEU A 320 0.89 -35.28 0.99
C LEU A 320 0.80 -36.77 1.33
N PHE A 321 1.78 -37.56 0.88
CA PHE A 321 1.96 -38.98 1.23
C PHE A 321 3.18 -39.15 2.14
#